data_9a785172abcdf6d3162af2b3768bab70
#
_entry.id   9a785172abcdf6d3162af2b3768bab70
#
_cell.length_a   1.000
_cell.length_b   1.000
_cell.length_c   1.000
_cell.angle_alpha   90.00
_cell.angle_beta   90.00
_cell.angle_gamma   90.00
#
_symmetry.space_group_name_H-M   'P 1'
#
loop_
_entity.id
_entity.type
_entity.pdbx_description
1 polymer ?
#
loop_
_entity_poly.entity_id
_entity_poly.type
_entity_poly.pdbx_seq_one_letter_code
_entity_poly.pdbx_strand_id
1 'polypeptide(L)'
;MLPRQVRRIATHGTVVGVPRVFSPQQRCCPLPAVNTPLGLKLFSSCTPASMGNNKPDEIVTCTHGHSAWIGAQGPSSLDLRSDVVTTPTPSMLAAMQTCTLLDDVFEEDQTTKNLEAHVAALAGKEAGLFVVSGTMGNQLALRSLLTQPPHAVLCDHRAHIIHYEAGGVSTLTGATVSPVVPNNGIYLTLEDVQEHVVLSTDVHACPTRVISLENTLNGTVMPLDEVKRISEFAREHSIKMHCDGARLWEAVASGAGTLSEYCAHFDTVSLCLSKGLGAPVGSVLVGPRTTLTHSRWVRKSIGGGMRQPGFITACGRVAVDETFGRKPDGSDGLLKASHDMAKKVEALWTGMGGKVLHPVHTNMCWIDLGSAKCSNDRFIRLSKEAGLNTSGGRLVAHYQIAQNGEDVLRRLRGVFSKVFAASE
;
A
#
# COMPACT_ATOMS: atom_id res chain seq x y z
N MET A 1 33.95 -20.80 54.71
CA MET A 1 33.59 -22.10 55.31
C MET A 1 32.25 -22.56 54.77
N LEU A 2 32.28 -23.57 53.93
CA LEU A 2 31.14 -24.41 53.47
C LEU A 2 30.68 -25.34 54.66
N PRO A 3 29.49 -26.06 54.61
CA PRO A 3 29.10 -26.87 53.48
C PRO A 3 27.58 -26.94 53.11
N ARG A 4 27.37 -27.34 51.92
CA ARG A 4 26.34 -28.13 51.25
C ARG A 4 25.42 -29.04 52.09
N GLN A 5 24.12 -29.05 51.78
CA GLN A 5 23.35 -30.30 51.80
C GLN A 5 22.43 -30.41 50.60
N VAL A 6 22.69 -31.43 49.77
CA VAL A 6 21.86 -31.92 48.70
C VAL A 6 20.85 -32.92 49.31
N ARG A 7 19.54 -32.76 49.10
CA ARG A 7 18.56 -33.81 49.34
C ARG A 7 18.01 -34.28 47.99
N ARG A 8 18.30 -35.53 47.69
CA ARG A 8 17.66 -36.36 46.67
C ARG A 8 16.24 -36.71 47.15
N ILE A 9 15.25 -36.55 46.26
CA ILE A 9 13.94 -37.13 46.41
C ILE A 9 13.77 -38.17 45.28
N ALA A 10 13.45 -39.38 45.70
CA ALA A 10 13.32 -40.57 44.86
C ALA A 10 12.01 -40.52 44.05
N THR A 11 12.11 -40.99 42.84
CA THR A 11 11.02 -41.22 41.88
C THR A 11 10.25 -42.47 42.24
N HIS A 12 8.92 -42.36 42.39
CA HIS A 12 8.02 -43.49 42.24
C HIS A 12 7.23 -43.30 40.95
N GLY A 13 7.51 -44.15 39.97
CA GLY A 13 6.78 -44.23 38.72
C GLY A 13 5.45 -44.94 38.89
N THR A 14 4.43 -44.32 38.36
CA THR A 14 3.16 -45.02 38.08
C THR A 14 2.89 -44.91 36.59
N VAL A 15 2.97 -46.01 35.89
CA VAL A 15 2.62 -46.17 34.48
C VAL A 15 1.10 -46.19 34.38
N VAL A 16 0.51 -45.15 33.80
CA VAL A 16 -0.91 -45.14 33.42
C VAL A 16 -1.00 -45.38 31.91
N GLY A 17 -1.70 -46.49 31.58
CA GLY A 17 -1.85 -46.98 30.23
C GLY A 17 -2.65 -46.03 29.34
N VAL A 18 -2.18 -45.92 28.09
CA VAL A 18 -2.85 -45.18 27.01
C VAL A 18 -3.98 -46.04 26.43
N PRO A 19 -5.22 -45.55 26.30
CA PRO A 19 -6.27 -46.30 25.60
C PRO A 19 -6.03 -46.27 24.08
N ARG A 20 -6.10 -47.44 23.47
CA ARG A 20 -6.11 -47.65 22.03
C ARG A 20 -7.35 -46.97 21.41
N VAL A 21 -7.17 -46.12 20.44
CA VAL A 21 -8.23 -45.54 19.62
C VAL A 21 -8.67 -46.58 18.58
N PHE A 22 -9.95 -46.89 18.57
CA PHE A 22 -10.61 -47.73 17.58
C PHE A 22 -10.64 -47.04 16.22
N SER A 23 -10.26 -47.77 15.17
CA SER A 23 -10.46 -47.43 13.75
C SER A 23 -11.90 -47.81 13.35
N PRO A 24 -12.70 -46.91 12.76
CA PRO A 24 -13.94 -47.29 12.10
C PRO A 24 -13.68 -47.63 10.63
N GLN A 25 -13.87 -48.91 10.29
CA GLN A 25 -14.04 -49.35 8.92
C GLN A 25 -15.35 -48.75 8.37
N GLN A 26 -15.24 -47.78 7.44
CA GLN A 26 -16.38 -47.35 6.64
C GLN A 26 -16.56 -48.31 5.45
N ARG A 27 -17.69 -49.02 5.45
CA ARG A 27 -18.16 -49.80 4.30
C ARG A 27 -18.61 -48.87 3.19
N CYS A 28 -17.99 -48.98 2.01
CA CYS A 28 -18.46 -48.34 0.79
C CYS A 28 -19.75 -49.05 0.31
N CYS A 29 -20.85 -48.29 0.22
CA CYS A 29 -22.00 -48.68 -0.57
C CYS A 29 -21.79 -48.21 -2.03
N PRO A 30 -22.06 -49.07 -3.03
CA PRO A 30 -21.96 -48.65 -4.43
C PRO A 30 -23.19 -47.82 -4.83
N LEU A 31 -22.91 -46.65 -5.42
CA LEU A 31 -23.93 -45.83 -6.10
C LEU A 31 -24.25 -46.47 -7.47
N PRO A 32 -25.49 -46.36 -7.96
CA PRO A 32 -25.86 -46.91 -9.25
C PRO A 32 -25.30 -46.05 -10.38
N ALA A 33 -24.82 -46.73 -11.43
CA ALA A 33 -24.33 -46.11 -12.65
C ALA A 33 -25.49 -45.49 -13.44
N VAL A 34 -25.45 -44.17 -13.64
CA VAL A 34 -26.31 -43.48 -14.61
C VAL A 34 -25.50 -43.25 -15.88
N ASN A 35 -25.79 -44.08 -16.90
CA ASN A 35 -25.32 -43.89 -18.26
C ASN A 35 -26.14 -42.77 -18.93
N THR A 36 -25.52 -41.61 -19.17
CA THR A 36 -26.02 -40.63 -20.18
C THR A 36 -24.90 -40.27 -21.14
N PRO A 37 -25.08 -40.36 -22.43
CA PRO A 37 -24.08 -40.01 -23.41
C PRO A 37 -24.02 -38.48 -23.51
N LEU A 38 -22.91 -37.89 -23.12
CA LEU A 38 -22.57 -36.49 -23.36
C LEU A 38 -22.26 -36.29 -24.85
N GLY A 39 -23.24 -35.83 -25.59
CA GLY A 39 -23.03 -35.32 -26.95
C GLY A 39 -22.22 -34.02 -26.89
N LEU A 40 -21.00 -34.04 -27.43
CA LEU A 40 -20.23 -32.83 -27.73
C LEU A 40 -21.02 -31.98 -28.77
N LYS A 41 -21.66 -30.92 -28.30
CA LYS A 41 -22.07 -29.82 -29.21
C LYS A 41 -20.91 -28.83 -29.31
N LEU A 42 -20.26 -28.87 -30.47
CA LEU A 42 -19.40 -27.79 -30.94
C LEU A 42 -20.22 -26.52 -31.05
N PHE A 43 -19.93 -25.51 -30.24
CA PHE A 43 -20.53 -24.18 -30.38
C PHE A 43 -19.81 -23.41 -31.48
N SER A 44 -20.55 -23.19 -32.55
CA SER A 44 -20.21 -22.31 -33.67
C SER A 44 -20.65 -20.88 -33.35
N SER A 45 -19.72 -19.95 -33.65
CA SER A 45 -19.92 -18.51 -33.92
C SER A 45 -20.79 -17.69 -32.96
N CYS A 46 -20.13 -16.92 -32.10
CA CYS A 46 -20.70 -15.72 -31.49
C CYS A 46 -20.43 -14.50 -32.36
N THR A 47 -21.51 -13.87 -32.86
CA THR A 47 -21.48 -12.53 -33.44
C THR A 47 -21.20 -11.48 -32.36
N PRO A 48 -20.48 -10.38 -32.67
CA PRO A 48 -20.23 -9.34 -31.67
C PRO A 48 -21.52 -8.64 -31.28
N ALA A 49 -21.91 -8.72 -30.02
CA ALA A 49 -22.99 -7.95 -29.46
C ALA A 49 -22.62 -6.47 -29.42
N SER A 50 -23.51 -5.61 -29.91
CA SER A 50 -23.42 -4.16 -29.86
C SER A 50 -23.19 -3.68 -28.42
N MET A 51 -22.32 -2.66 -28.24
CA MET A 51 -22.10 -1.97 -26.97
C MET A 51 -23.40 -1.33 -26.48
N GLY A 52 -24.13 -2.04 -25.62
CA GLY A 52 -25.25 -1.51 -24.87
C GLY A 52 -24.77 -0.94 -23.53
N ASN A 53 -25.43 0.11 -23.04
CA ASN A 53 -25.22 0.75 -21.75
C ASN A 53 -25.35 -0.30 -20.63
N ASN A 54 -24.22 -0.83 -20.14
CA ASN A 54 -24.21 -1.74 -19.01
C ASN A 54 -24.54 -0.96 -17.73
N LYS A 55 -25.56 -1.42 -17.01
CA LYS A 55 -25.87 -0.95 -15.65
C LYS A 55 -24.77 -1.39 -14.70
N PRO A 56 -24.49 -0.63 -13.61
CA PRO A 56 -23.39 -0.91 -12.69
C PRO A 56 -23.42 -2.26 -11.96
N ASP A 57 -24.52 -2.98 -12.01
CA ASP A 57 -24.78 -4.21 -11.23
C ASP A 57 -24.75 -5.50 -12.06
N GLU A 58 -24.41 -5.46 -13.34
CA GLU A 58 -24.25 -6.70 -14.11
C GLU A 58 -22.90 -7.35 -13.84
N ILE A 59 -22.94 -8.52 -13.19
CA ILE A 59 -21.78 -9.42 -13.09
C ILE A 59 -21.43 -9.86 -14.52
N VAL A 60 -20.31 -9.33 -15.04
CA VAL A 60 -19.77 -9.75 -16.33
C VAL A 60 -19.22 -11.16 -16.17
N THR A 61 -19.99 -12.18 -16.58
CA THR A 61 -19.49 -13.54 -16.69
C THR A 61 -18.56 -13.65 -17.89
N CYS A 62 -17.27 -13.95 -17.65
CA CYS A 62 -16.32 -14.25 -18.71
C CYS A 62 -16.73 -15.54 -19.42
N THR A 63 -17.26 -15.42 -20.62
CA THR A 63 -17.35 -16.54 -21.55
C THR A 63 -15.98 -16.82 -22.14
N HIS A 64 -15.63 -18.09 -22.29
CA HIS A 64 -14.32 -18.53 -22.81
C HIS A 64 -13.96 -17.77 -24.09
N GLY A 65 -12.82 -17.06 -24.06
CA GLY A 65 -12.24 -16.39 -25.22
C GLY A 65 -12.34 -14.87 -25.26
N HIS A 66 -13.09 -14.22 -24.37
CA HIS A 66 -13.13 -12.74 -24.28
C HIS A 66 -12.57 -12.28 -22.92
N SER A 67 -11.51 -11.47 -22.97
CA SER A 67 -10.99 -10.80 -21.79
C SER A 67 -11.98 -9.72 -21.33
N ALA A 68 -12.44 -9.79 -20.08
CA ALA A 68 -13.18 -8.72 -19.42
C ALA A 68 -12.30 -7.49 -19.12
N TRP A 69 -11.03 -7.54 -19.53
CA TRP A 69 -10.08 -6.48 -19.34
C TRP A 69 -10.41 -5.25 -20.20
N ILE A 70 -10.64 -4.11 -19.56
CA ILE A 70 -11.02 -2.87 -20.23
C ILE A 70 -9.78 -2.07 -20.66
N GLY A 71 -8.58 -2.48 -20.28
CA GLY A 71 -7.32 -1.83 -20.65
C GLY A 71 -7.13 -0.43 -20.03
N ALA A 72 -6.17 0.33 -20.56
CA ALA A 72 -5.83 1.65 -20.06
C ALA A 72 -6.94 2.71 -20.20
N GLN A 73 -7.91 2.48 -21.08
CA GLN A 73 -9.08 3.36 -21.28
C GLN A 73 -10.29 2.95 -20.43
N GLY A 74 -10.10 2.09 -19.43
CA GLY A 74 -11.16 1.72 -18.50
C GLY A 74 -11.65 2.90 -17.64
N PRO A 75 -12.61 2.66 -16.73
CA PRO A 75 -13.19 3.69 -15.86
C PRO A 75 -12.18 4.54 -15.12
N SER A 76 -11.00 3.97 -14.81
CA SER A 76 -9.90 4.65 -14.12
C SER A 76 -9.34 5.85 -14.87
N SER A 77 -9.42 5.89 -16.22
CA SER A 77 -8.87 6.99 -17.03
C SER A 77 -9.59 8.33 -16.84
N LEU A 78 -10.73 8.34 -16.14
CA LEU A 78 -11.53 9.52 -15.81
C LEU A 78 -11.77 9.65 -14.28
N ASP A 79 -11.07 8.85 -13.47
CA ASP A 79 -11.25 8.79 -12.01
C ASP A 79 -10.09 9.47 -11.26
N LEU A 80 -10.35 10.68 -10.76
CA LEU A 80 -9.38 11.52 -10.03
C LEU A 80 -9.50 11.38 -8.50
N ARG A 81 -10.29 10.44 -7.98
CA ARG A 81 -10.51 10.28 -6.52
C ARG A 81 -9.25 9.85 -5.80
N SER A 82 -8.49 8.92 -6.37
CA SER A 82 -7.26 8.38 -5.79
C SER A 82 -6.50 7.54 -6.81
N ASP A 83 -5.20 7.35 -6.60
CA ASP A 83 -4.37 6.41 -7.35
C ASP A 83 -4.61 4.92 -6.98
N VAL A 84 -5.42 4.64 -5.97
CA VAL A 84 -5.86 3.26 -5.64
C VAL A 84 -6.87 2.69 -6.65
N VAL A 85 -7.41 3.53 -7.53
CA VAL A 85 -8.34 3.11 -8.58
C VAL A 85 -7.65 2.65 -9.87
N THR A 86 -6.32 2.71 -9.91
CA THR A 86 -5.54 2.20 -11.04
C THR A 86 -5.86 0.72 -11.29
N THR A 87 -5.83 0.33 -12.56
CA THR A 87 -6.03 -1.06 -12.97
C THR A 87 -4.74 -1.61 -13.57
N PRO A 88 -4.45 -2.91 -13.44
CA PRO A 88 -3.24 -3.51 -13.99
C PRO A 88 -3.09 -3.28 -15.49
N THR A 89 -1.86 -3.20 -15.98
CA THR A 89 -1.55 -3.09 -17.41
C THR A 89 -1.68 -4.45 -18.11
N PRO A 90 -1.79 -4.48 -19.46
CA PRO A 90 -1.72 -5.75 -20.20
C PRO A 90 -0.45 -6.54 -19.92
N SER A 91 0.71 -5.88 -19.71
CA SER A 91 1.97 -6.53 -19.33
C SER A 91 1.87 -7.24 -17.98
N MET A 92 1.20 -6.62 -16.98
CA MET A 92 0.95 -7.24 -15.68
C MET A 92 0.11 -8.50 -15.81
N LEU A 93 -0.96 -8.46 -16.63
CA LEU A 93 -1.83 -9.62 -16.88
C LEU A 93 -1.07 -10.74 -17.62
N ALA A 94 -0.22 -10.40 -18.59
CA ALA A 94 0.62 -11.38 -19.29
C ALA A 94 1.61 -12.06 -18.32
N ALA A 95 2.18 -11.32 -17.39
CA ALA A 95 3.11 -11.86 -16.40
C ALA A 95 2.46 -12.91 -15.46
N MET A 96 1.13 -12.80 -15.22
CA MET A 96 0.39 -13.80 -14.44
C MET A 96 0.43 -15.20 -15.07
N GLN A 97 0.57 -15.30 -16.38
CA GLN A 97 0.57 -16.56 -17.12
C GLN A 97 1.90 -17.31 -17.04
N THR A 98 2.98 -16.62 -16.64
CA THR A 98 4.35 -17.17 -16.62
C THR A 98 4.95 -17.23 -15.22
N CYS A 99 4.16 -16.97 -14.17
CA CYS A 99 4.60 -16.99 -12.79
C CYS A 99 4.69 -18.43 -12.22
N THR A 100 5.41 -18.58 -11.12
CA THR A 100 5.37 -19.80 -10.31
C THR A 100 4.10 -19.80 -9.43
N LEU A 101 3.57 -20.98 -9.14
CA LEU A 101 2.41 -21.19 -8.27
C LEU A 101 2.78 -22.15 -7.14
N LEU A 102 3.79 -21.77 -6.35
CA LEU A 102 4.33 -22.53 -5.23
C LEU A 102 3.98 -21.84 -3.90
N ASP A 103 4.18 -22.56 -2.79
CA ASP A 103 3.79 -22.10 -1.45
C ASP A 103 4.77 -21.02 -0.92
N ASP A 104 4.27 -19.81 -0.60
CA ASP A 104 5.08 -18.75 0.01
C ASP A 104 5.30 -18.97 1.53
N VAL A 105 4.43 -19.74 2.21
CA VAL A 105 4.63 -20.03 3.63
C VAL A 105 5.85 -20.93 3.83
N PHE A 106 6.12 -21.84 2.87
CA PHE A 106 7.34 -22.65 2.82
C PHE A 106 8.51 -21.95 2.11
N GLU A 107 8.31 -20.71 1.66
CA GLU A 107 9.29 -19.93 0.91
C GLU A 107 9.76 -20.61 -0.40
N GLU A 108 8.83 -21.27 -1.09
CA GLU A 108 9.11 -22.01 -2.34
C GLU A 108 8.76 -21.17 -3.59
N ASP A 109 7.82 -20.21 -3.50
CA ASP A 109 7.38 -19.42 -4.66
C ASP A 109 8.47 -18.48 -5.17
N GLN A 110 9.09 -18.86 -6.31
CA GLN A 110 10.22 -18.12 -6.87
C GLN A 110 9.84 -16.75 -7.39
N THR A 111 8.61 -16.56 -7.93
CA THR A 111 8.13 -15.27 -8.40
C THR A 111 8.04 -14.28 -7.26
N THR A 112 7.50 -14.70 -6.11
CA THR A 112 7.42 -13.88 -4.90
C THR A 112 8.80 -13.52 -4.36
N LYS A 113 9.70 -14.51 -4.25
CA LYS A 113 11.08 -14.27 -3.79
C LYS A 113 11.82 -13.30 -4.70
N ASN A 114 11.62 -13.38 -6.02
CA ASN A 114 12.24 -12.48 -6.98
C ASN A 114 11.74 -11.04 -6.81
N LEU A 115 10.44 -10.83 -6.55
CA LEU A 115 9.90 -9.50 -6.25
C LEU A 115 10.48 -8.96 -4.94
N GLU A 116 10.46 -9.76 -3.87
CA GLU A 116 11.00 -9.38 -2.56
C GLU A 116 12.47 -8.97 -2.66
N ALA A 117 13.30 -9.78 -3.32
CA ALA A 117 14.71 -9.51 -3.51
C ALA A 117 14.95 -8.27 -4.37
N HIS A 118 14.17 -8.08 -5.44
CA HIS A 118 14.29 -6.93 -6.32
C HIS A 118 13.99 -5.61 -5.61
N VAL A 119 12.86 -5.55 -4.89
CA VAL A 119 12.47 -4.34 -4.15
C VAL A 119 13.44 -4.06 -3.00
N ALA A 120 13.91 -5.10 -2.30
CA ALA A 120 14.95 -4.96 -1.28
C ALA A 120 16.23 -4.36 -1.85
N ALA A 121 16.68 -4.85 -3.01
CA ALA A 121 17.89 -4.34 -3.69
C ALA A 121 17.72 -2.86 -4.10
N LEU A 122 16.58 -2.47 -4.69
CA LEU A 122 16.29 -1.06 -5.02
C LEU A 122 16.28 -0.16 -3.79
N ALA A 123 15.76 -0.67 -2.67
CA ALA A 123 15.71 0.04 -1.39
C ALA A 123 17.05 0.02 -0.63
N GLY A 124 18.07 -0.70 -1.09
CA GLY A 124 19.33 -0.88 -0.37
C GLY A 124 19.16 -1.61 0.98
N LYS A 125 18.16 -2.52 1.08
CA LYS A 125 17.85 -3.27 2.31
C LYS A 125 18.22 -4.75 2.17
N GLU A 126 18.43 -5.43 3.31
CA GLU A 126 18.86 -6.84 3.35
C GLU A 126 17.79 -7.82 2.86
N ALA A 127 16.52 -7.50 3.05
CA ALA A 127 15.41 -8.40 2.73
C ALA A 127 14.12 -7.63 2.45
N GLY A 128 13.21 -8.29 1.72
CA GLY A 128 11.82 -7.89 1.48
C GLY A 128 10.85 -8.95 1.96
N LEU A 129 9.62 -8.55 2.25
CA LEU A 129 8.50 -9.40 2.60
C LEU A 129 7.25 -8.89 1.87
N PHE A 130 6.72 -9.69 0.95
CA PHE A 130 5.47 -9.36 0.29
C PHE A 130 4.28 -9.51 1.25
N VAL A 131 3.40 -8.52 1.22
CA VAL A 131 2.19 -8.43 2.04
C VAL A 131 1.02 -7.96 1.19
N VAL A 132 -0.21 -8.33 1.56
CA VAL A 132 -1.42 -8.06 0.75
C VAL A 132 -1.81 -6.59 0.71
N SER A 133 -1.31 -5.76 1.63
CA SER A 133 -1.63 -4.33 1.69
C SER A 133 -0.55 -3.52 2.42
N GLY A 134 -0.51 -2.20 2.19
CA GLY A 134 0.33 -1.27 2.98
C GLY A 134 -0.02 -1.29 4.46
N THR A 135 -1.30 -1.37 4.80
CA THR A 135 -1.78 -1.54 6.18
C THR A 135 -1.14 -2.73 6.86
N MET A 136 -1.13 -3.91 6.20
CA MET A 136 -0.44 -5.09 6.74
C MET A 136 1.06 -4.82 6.90
N GLY A 137 1.70 -4.18 5.91
CA GLY A 137 3.12 -3.82 5.98
C GLY A 137 3.45 -2.95 7.19
N ASN A 138 2.68 -1.89 7.42
CA ASN A 138 2.85 -1.00 8.57
C ASN A 138 2.64 -1.74 9.91
N GLN A 139 1.59 -2.53 10.02
CA GLN A 139 1.28 -3.27 11.24
C GLN A 139 2.32 -4.33 11.56
N LEU A 140 2.84 -5.06 10.57
CA LEU A 140 3.92 -6.02 10.75
C LEU A 140 5.22 -5.33 11.16
N ALA A 141 5.54 -4.19 10.53
CA ALA A 141 6.72 -3.41 10.86
C ALA A 141 6.69 -2.94 12.32
N LEU A 142 5.62 -2.24 12.70
CA LEU A 142 5.46 -1.70 14.04
C LEU A 142 5.45 -2.83 15.10
N ARG A 143 4.73 -3.94 14.83
CA ARG A 143 4.71 -5.08 15.74
C ARG A 143 6.09 -5.74 15.90
N SER A 144 6.91 -5.73 14.83
CA SER A 144 8.24 -6.34 14.86
C SER A 144 9.30 -5.44 15.48
N LEU A 145 9.12 -4.13 15.41
CA LEU A 145 10.01 -3.14 16.04
C LEU A 145 9.71 -2.95 17.53
N LEU A 146 8.46 -3.13 17.96
CA LEU A 146 7.99 -2.95 19.32
C LEU A 146 8.00 -4.30 20.06
N THR A 147 9.07 -4.58 20.80
CA THR A 147 9.27 -5.90 21.40
C THR A 147 8.73 -6.03 22.81
N GLN A 148 8.78 -4.96 23.63
CA GLN A 148 8.37 -5.01 25.04
C GLN A 148 7.72 -3.70 25.49
N PRO A 149 6.45 -3.73 25.98
CA PRO A 149 5.80 -2.60 26.61
C PRO A 149 6.52 -2.18 27.94
N PRO A 150 6.35 -0.92 28.39
CA PRO A 150 5.56 0.14 27.75
C PRO A 150 6.29 0.78 26.57
N HIS A 151 5.51 1.14 25.53
CA HIS A 151 6.07 1.76 24.34
C HIS A 151 5.05 2.65 23.62
N ALA A 152 5.54 3.76 23.04
CA ALA A 152 4.75 4.65 22.21
C ALA A 152 5.31 4.74 20.78
N VAL A 153 4.41 5.02 19.83
CA VAL A 153 4.73 5.38 18.45
C VAL A 153 4.41 6.85 18.24
N LEU A 154 5.42 7.64 17.88
CA LEU A 154 5.27 9.04 17.51
C LEU A 154 5.08 9.13 15.99
N CYS A 155 4.08 9.89 15.53
CA CYS A 155 3.81 10.09 14.11
C CYS A 155 3.05 11.40 13.84
N ASP A 156 2.96 11.82 12.58
CA ASP A 156 2.11 12.94 12.17
C ASP A 156 0.65 12.66 12.53
N HIS A 157 -0.07 13.68 13.00
CA HIS A 157 -1.49 13.56 13.37
C HIS A 157 -2.39 13.12 12.20
N ARG A 158 -1.96 13.31 10.95
CA ARG A 158 -2.67 12.89 9.73
C ARG A 158 -2.26 11.50 9.22
N ALA A 159 -1.30 10.84 9.89
CA ALA A 159 -0.73 9.58 9.43
C ALA A 159 -1.80 8.50 9.20
N HIS A 160 -1.58 7.70 8.15
CA HIS A 160 -2.46 6.59 7.77
C HIS A 160 -2.67 5.59 8.91
N ILE A 161 -1.62 5.30 9.68
CA ILE A 161 -1.65 4.36 10.81
C ILE A 161 -2.61 4.75 11.93
N ILE A 162 -3.01 6.05 11.99
CA ILE A 162 -4.01 6.53 12.96
C ILE A 162 -5.43 6.41 12.39
N HIS A 163 -5.63 6.91 11.15
CA HIS A 163 -6.97 7.17 10.64
C HIS A 163 -7.56 6.05 9.79
N TYR A 164 -6.72 5.22 9.15
CA TYR A 164 -7.15 4.32 8.08
C TYR A 164 -6.77 2.85 8.29
N GLU A 165 -6.32 2.47 9.50
CA GLU A 165 -5.89 1.10 9.82
C GLU A 165 -6.70 0.48 10.97
N ALA A 166 -7.91 0.96 11.19
CA ALA A 166 -8.87 0.40 12.17
C ALA A 166 -8.27 0.20 13.59
N GLY A 167 -7.36 1.10 14.03
CA GLY A 167 -6.69 1.00 15.33
C GLY A 167 -5.66 -0.12 15.42
N GLY A 168 -5.18 -0.62 14.27
CA GLY A 168 -4.28 -1.77 14.18
C GLY A 168 -2.98 -1.63 14.99
N VAL A 169 -2.42 -0.43 15.08
CA VAL A 169 -1.22 -0.18 15.90
C VAL A 169 -1.46 -0.61 17.34
N SER A 170 -2.48 -0.06 18.00
CA SER A 170 -2.77 -0.38 19.40
C SER A 170 -3.21 -1.84 19.58
N THR A 171 -4.01 -2.37 18.65
CA THR A 171 -4.52 -3.74 18.72
C THR A 171 -3.42 -4.81 18.64
N LEU A 172 -2.46 -4.63 17.72
CA LEU A 172 -1.42 -5.64 17.49
C LEU A 172 -0.18 -5.44 18.36
N THR A 173 0.10 -4.20 18.78
CA THR A 173 1.34 -3.88 19.51
C THR A 173 1.12 -3.53 20.97
N GLY A 174 -0.09 -3.11 21.35
CA GLY A 174 -0.37 -2.51 22.64
C GLY A 174 0.25 -1.11 22.81
N ALA A 175 0.75 -0.50 21.73
CA ALA A 175 1.40 0.80 21.82
C ALA A 175 0.42 1.95 22.01
N THR A 176 0.83 2.95 22.77
CA THR A 176 0.26 4.28 22.72
C THR A 176 0.69 4.96 21.42
N VAL A 177 -0.25 5.59 20.71
CA VAL A 177 0.06 6.41 19.54
C VAL A 177 0.08 7.88 19.96
N SER A 178 1.19 8.57 19.69
CA SER A 178 1.43 9.98 20.02
C SER A 178 1.37 10.81 18.73
N PRO A 179 0.20 11.38 18.37
CA PRO A 179 0.06 12.21 17.18
C PRO A 179 0.66 13.59 17.40
N VAL A 180 1.43 14.07 16.43
CA VAL A 180 2.08 15.39 16.46
C VAL A 180 1.57 16.23 15.29
N VAL A 181 1.21 17.48 15.57
CA VAL A 181 0.83 18.46 14.55
C VAL A 181 2.11 19.19 14.11
N PRO A 182 2.55 19.06 12.85
CA PRO A 182 3.77 19.73 12.40
C PRO A 182 3.59 21.24 12.38
N ASN A 183 4.57 21.98 12.93
CA ASN A 183 4.53 23.46 13.00
C ASN A 183 4.50 24.11 11.62
N ASN A 184 5.11 23.47 10.61
CA ASN A 184 5.09 23.98 9.22
C ASN A 184 3.81 23.60 8.44
N GLY A 185 2.90 22.82 9.04
CA GLY A 185 1.64 22.35 8.44
C GLY A 185 1.80 21.29 7.34
N ILE A 186 3.03 20.87 6.98
CA ILE A 186 3.31 20.01 5.83
C ILE A 186 3.88 18.65 6.24
N TYR A 187 4.96 18.61 7.04
CA TYR A 187 5.62 17.39 7.51
C TYR A 187 6.28 17.63 8.87
N LEU A 188 6.52 16.57 9.63
CA LEU A 188 7.23 16.66 10.92
C LEU A 188 8.68 17.07 10.73
N THR A 189 9.13 18.05 11.51
CA THR A 189 10.53 18.45 11.62
C THR A 189 11.20 17.78 12.81
N LEU A 190 12.52 17.82 12.87
CA LEU A 190 13.25 17.36 14.05
C LEU A 190 12.81 18.11 15.31
N GLU A 191 12.54 19.41 15.20
CA GLU A 191 12.07 20.25 16.30
C GLU A 191 10.71 19.75 16.82
N ASP A 192 9.77 19.42 15.92
CA ASP A 192 8.48 18.84 16.28
C ASP A 192 8.66 17.50 17.01
N VAL A 193 9.61 16.67 16.55
CA VAL A 193 9.92 15.38 17.19
C VAL A 193 10.52 15.58 18.56
N GLN A 194 11.49 16.50 18.73
CA GLN A 194 12.16 16.78 20.00
C GLN A 194 11.20 17.31 21.06
N GLU A 195 10.22 18.12 20.67
CA GLU A 195 9.21 18.66 21.57
C GLU A 195 8.26 17.58 22.11
N HIS A 196 7.97 16.53 21.32
CA HIS A 196 6.93 15.56 21.63
C HIS A 196 7.43 14.16 22.00
N VAL A 197 8.72 13.87 21.79
CA VAL A 197 9.31 12.57 22.12
C VAL A 197 9.41 12.37 23.64
N VAL A 198 9.02 11.19 24.10
CA VAL A 198 9.14 10.83 25.51
C VAL A 198 10.38 9.97 25.70
N LEU A 199 11.44 10.55 26.29
CA LEU A 199 12.73 9.88 26.59
C LEU A 199 12.84 9.46 28.05
N SER A 200 11.84 9.78 28.88
CA SER A 200 11.84 9.54 30.31
C SER A 200 11.92 8.04 30.66
N THR A 201 12.66 7.72 31.70
CA THR A 201 12.69 6.40 32.36
C THR A 201 11.80 6.33 33.59
N ASP A 202 11.05 7.39 33.90
CA ASP A 202 10.05 7.43 34.96
C ASP A 202 8.96 6.39 34.72
N VAL A 203 8.59 5.63 35.75
CA VAL A 203 7.56 4.57 35.67
C VAL A 203 6.18 5.07 35.31
N HIS A 204 5.91 6.38 35.42
CA HIS A 204 4.66 7.02 34.98
C HIS A 204 4.66 7.34 33.48
N ALA A 205 5.81 7.31 32.82
CA ALA A 205 5.93 7.69 31.41
C ALA A 205 5.77 6.48 30.48
N CYS A 206 5.24 6.74 29.28
CA CYS A 206 5.24 5.77 28.18
C CYS A 206 6.29 6.19 27.14
N PRO A 207 7.50 5.58 27.15
CA PRO A 207 8.59 6.05 26.31
C PRO A 207 8.34 5.82 24.82
N THR A 208 8.74 6.79 23.99
CA THR A 208 8.72 6.65 22.53
C THR A 208 9.77 5.60 22.12
N ARG A 209 9.33 4.58 21.41
CA ARG A 209 10.19 3.49 20.91
C ARG A 209 10.25 3.42 19.40
N VAL A 210 9.26 4.01 18.71
CA VAL A 210 9.26 4.14 17.26
C VAL A 210 8.83 5.54 16.87
N ILE A 211 9.54 6.13 15.91
CA ILE A 211 9.08 7.28 15.12
C ILE A 211 8.62 6.72 13.76
N SER A 212 7.34 6.92 13.42
CA SER A 212 6.75 6.50 12.16
C SER A 212 6.47 7.72 11.29
N LEU A 213 7.21 7.84 10.19
CA LEU A 213 7.02 8.89 9.21
C LEU A 213 6.25 8.36 8.00
N GLU A 214 5.52 9.23 7.29
CA GLU A 214 4.83 8.91 6.06
C GLU A 214 5.36 9.79 4.92
N ASN A 215 5.77 9.19 3.80
CA ASN A 215 6.23 9.90 2.62
C ASN A 215 5.72 9.18 1.34
N THR A 216 4.90 9.87 0.51
CA THR A 216 4.41 11.26 0.64
C THR A 216 3.13 11.31 1.50
N LEU A 217 3.06 12.25 2.42
CA LEU A 217 1.83 12.52 3.15
C LEU A 217 1.01 13.56 2.36
N ASN A 218 -0.23 13.21 1.98
CA ASN A 218 -1.10 14.05 1.15
C ASN A 218 -0.47 14.53 -0.18
N GLY A 219 0.48 13.77 -0.74
CA GLY A 219 1.19 14.09 -1.97
C GLY A 219 2.34 15.08 -1.81
N THR A 220 2.60 15.56 -0.59
CA THR A 220 3.75 16.44 -0.28
C THR A 220 4.97 15.61 0.11
N VAL A 221 6.11 16.00 -0.43
CA VAL A 221 7.38 15.31 -0.16
C VAL A 221 7.99 15.81 1.14
N MET A 222 8.34 14.90 2.02
CA MET A 222 9.22 15.18 3.16
C MET A 222 10.68 15.17 2.67
N PRO A 223 11.44 16.27 2.85
CA PRO A 223 12.82 16.38 2.38
C PRO A 223 13.73 15.31 2.98
N LEU A 224 14.66 14.79 2.15
CA LEU A 224 15.60 13.75 2.57
C LEU A 224 16.49 14.23 3.73
N ASP A 225 16.92 15.49 3.69
CA ASP A 225 17.75 16.07 4.76
C ASP A 225 17.01 16.10 6.12
N GLU A 226 15.70 16.34 6.10
CA GLU A 226 14.90 16.32 7.31
C GLU A 226 14.70 14.90 7.85
N VAL A 227 14.46 13.94 6.97
CA VAL A 227 14.42 12.51 7.32
C VAL A 227 15.76 12.09 7.96
N LYS A 228 16.88 12.56 7.41
CA LYS A 228 18.21 12.29 7.93
C LYS A 228 18.40 12.85 9.35
N ARG A 229 18.04 14.13 9.58
CA ARG A 229 18.11 14.78 10.91
C ARG A 229 17.34 13.99 11.96
N ILE A 230 16.11 13.61 11.66
CA ILE A 230 15.26 12.82 12.56
C ILE A 230 15.87 11.43 12.81
N SER A 231 16.40 10.79 11.77
CA SER A 231 17.03 9.46 11.88
C SER A 231 18.28 9.48 12.74
N GLU A 232 19.12 10.51 12.64
CA GLU A 232 20.31 10.69 13.48
C GLU A 232 19.91 10.83 14.95
N PHE A 233 18.96 11.70 15.25
CA PHE A 233 18.39 11.86 16.58
C PHE A 233 17.77 10.55 17.13
N ALA A 234 16.98 9.85 16.34
CA ALA A 234 16.36 8.60 16.74
C ALA A 234 17.42 7.53 17.11
N ARG A 235 18.50 7.46 16.33
CA ARG A 235 19.63 6.53 16.57
C ARG A 235 20.35 6.85 17.86
N GLU A 236 20.63 8.13 18.15
CA GLU A 236 21.26 8.58 19.40
C GLU A 236 20.45 8.16 20.63
N HIS A 237 19.13 8.14 20.51
CA HIS A 237 18.22 7.78 21.59
C HIS A 237 17.70 6.32 21.52
N SER A 238 18.28 5.48 20.65
CA SER A 238 17.87 4.07 20.48
C SER A 238 16.38 3.90 20.11
N ILE A 239 15.81 4.89 19.42
CA ILE A 239 14.44 4.87 18.90
C ILE A 239 14.46 4.27 17.49
N LYS A 240 13.53 3.38 17.19
CA LYS A 240 13.39 2.76 15.87
C LYS A 240 12.67 3.70 14.91
N MET A 241 13.02 3.59 13.62
CA MET A 241 12.39 4.36 12.56
C MET A 241 11.62 3.45 11.61
N HIS A 242 10.34 3.78 11.39
CA HIS A 242 9.50 3.17 10.35
C HIS A 242 9.05 4.22 9.34
N CYS A 243 8.99 3.84 8.07
CA CYS A 243 8.39 4.67 7.03
C CYS A 243 7.16 3.96 6.45
N ASP A 244 5.98 4.61 6.55
CA ASP A 244 4.90 4.34 5.62
C ASP A 244 5.29 4.97 4.28
N GLY A 245 5.86 4.14 3.42
CA GLY A 245 6.30 4.49 2.09
C GLY A 245 5.25 4.20 1.02
N ALA A 246 3.95 4.31 1.36
CA ALA A 246 2.86 4.00 0.45
C ALA A 246 2.97 4.73 -0.89
N ARG A 247 3.59 5.92 -0.89
CA ARG A 247 3.90 6.72 -2.08
C ARG A 247 5.34 7.22 -2.11
N LEU A 248 6.26 6.53 -1.47
CA LEU A 248 7.69 6.90 -1.53
C LEU A 248 8.24 6.82 -2.96
N TRP A 249 7.70 5.92 -3.78
CA TRP A 249 7.97 5.87 -5.22
C TRP A 249 7.71 7.21 -5.93
N GLU A 250 6.66 7.92 -5.52
CA GLU A 250 6.32 9.25 -6.08
C GLU A 250 7.33 10.30 -5.63
N ALA A 251 7.78 10.29 -4.37
CA ALA A 251 8.82 11.19 -3.90
C ALA A 251 10.14 10.99 -4.68
N VAL A 252 10.53 9.74 -4.92
CA VAL A 252 11.71 9.40 -5.71
C VAL A 252 11.56 9.87 -7.15
N ALA A 253 10.44 9.56 -7.82
CA ALA A 253 10.17 9.96 -9.19
C ALA A 253 10.06 11.50 -9.37
N SER A 254 9.80 12.24 -8.29
CA SER A 254 9.84 13.71 -8.32
C SER A 254 11.26 14.30 -8.30
N GLY A 255 12.27 13.46 -8.06
CA GLY A 255 13.67 13.86 -7.95
C GLY A 255 14.11 14.28 -6.55
N ALA A 256 13.34 13.96 -5.51
CA ALA A 256 13.66 14.33 -4.13
C ALA A 256 14.80 13.51 -3.50
N GLY A 257 15.30 12.49 -4.19
CA GLY A 257 16.35 11.56 -3.78
C GLY A 257 16.08 10.18 -4.35
N THR A 258 17.00 9.24 -4.19
CA THR A 258 16.82 7.84 -4.59
C THR A 258 16.07 7.04 -3.53
N LEU A 259 15.48 5.91 -3.91
CA LEU A 259 14.79 5.01 -2.98
C LEU A 259 15.73 4.52 -1.87
N SER A 260 16.96 4.15 -2.23
CA SER A 260 17.97 3.66 -1.28
C SER A 260 18.41 4.74 -0.30
N GLU A 261 18.55 6.00 -0.74
CA GLU A 261 18.89 7.12 0.17
C GLU A 261 17.80 7.32 1.23
N TYR A 262 16.53 7.39 0.82
CA TYR A 262 15.44 7.48 1.79
C TYR A 262 15.39 6.27 2.72
N CYS A 263 15.42 5.07 2.16
CA CYS A 263 15.33 3.84 2.95
C CYS A 263 16.49 3.66 3.94
N ALA A 264 17.68 4.19 3.66
CA ALA A 264 18.85 4.10 4.56
C ALA A 264 18.58 4.67 5.96
N HIS A 265 17.64 5.60 6.09
CA HIS A 265 17.31 6.29 7.33
C HIS A 265 16.24 5.60 8.18
N PHE A 266 15.69 4.47 7.74
CA PHE A 266 14.64 3.73 8.45
C PHE A 266 15.07 2.30 8.76
N ASP A 267 14.63 1.75 9.90
CA ASP A 267 14.75 0.32 10.19
C ASP A 267 13.86 -0.50 9.24
N THR A 268 12.64 -0.04 8.99
CA THR A 268 11.69 -0.70 8.07
C THR A 268 10.96 0.32 7.20
N VAL A 269 10.64 -0.07 5.96
CA VAL A 269 9.85 0.74 5.03
C VAL A 269 8.78 -0.14 4.37
N SER A 270 7.52 0.31 4.37
CA SER A 270 6.41 -0.34 3.67
C SER A 270 6.20 0.32 2.31
N LEU A 271 6.46 -0.40 1.21
CA LEU A 271 6.44 0.09 -0.17
C LEU A 271 5.22 -0.45 -0.91
N CYS A 272 4.19 0.37 -1.09
CA CYS A 272 2.94 -0.06 -1.73
C CYS A 272 3.09 -0.20 -3.24
N LEU A 273 2.51 -1.28 -3.80
CA LEU A 273 2.50 -1.58 -5.23
C LEU A 273 1.15 -1.28 -5.89
N SER A 274 0.07 -1.19 -5.09
CA SER A 274 -1.33 -1.12 -5.56
C SER A 274 -1.91 0.30 -5.54
N LYS A 275 -1.08 1.30 -5.78
CA LYS A 275 -1.48 2.72 -5.93
C LYS A 275 -0.98 3.25 -7.27
N GLY A 276 -0.18 4.30 -7.29
CA GLY A 276 0.42 4.87 -8.51
C GLY A 276 1.13 3.85 -9.38
N LEU A 277 1.72 2.78 -8.81
CA LEU A 277 2.36 1.71 -9.56
C LEU A 277 1.37 0.80 -10.34
N GLY A 278 0.12 0.70 -9.92
CA GLY A 278 -0.93 0.01 -10.66
C GLY A 278 -1.01 -1.51 -10.49
N ALA A 279 -0.24 -2.12 -9.59
CA ALA A 279 -0.44 -3.54 -9.27
C ALA A 279 -1.81 -3.75 -8.60
N PRO A 280 -2.48 -4.90 -8.82
CA PRO A 280 -3.84 -5.11 -8.30
C PRO A 280 -3.88 -5.24 -6.78
N VAL A 281 -2.82 -5.74 -6.16
CA VAL A 281 -2.73 -6.03 -4.73
C VAL A 281 -1.28 -5.93 -4.27
N GLY A 282 -1.08 -5.47 -3.04
CA GLY A 282 0.12 -5.75 -2.29
C GLY A 282 1.05 -4.58 -2.05
N SER A 283 1.97 -4.86 -1.16
CA SER A 283 3.10 -4.02 -0.77
C SER A 283 4.31 -4.91 -0.47
N VAL A 284 5.50 -4.33 -0.44
CA VAL A 284 6.70 -5.02 0.05
C VAL A 284 7.20 -4.26 1.27
N LEU A 285 7.25 -4.95 2.41
CA LEU A 285 7.96 -4.47 3.60
C LEU A 285 9.44 -4.79 3.44
N VAL A 286 10.30 -3.78 3.53
CA VAL A 286 11.76 -3.95 3.44
C VAL A 286 12.45 -3.56 4.74
N GLY A 287 13.57 -4.22 5.07
CA GLY A 287 14.32 -3.97 6.28
C GLY A 287 15.39 -5.03 6.58
N PRO A 288 15.91 -5.08 7.83
CA PRO A 288 16.85 -6.11 8.27
C PRO A 288 16.22 -7.51 8.19
N ARG A 289 16.99 -8.50 7.77
CA ARG A 289 16.53 -9.88 7.62
C ARG A 289 15.94 -10.45 8.91
N THR A 290 16.54 -10.16 10.06
CA THR A 290 16.07 -10.62 11.36
C THR A 290 14.68 -10.07 11.70
N THR A 291 14.44 -8.79 11.43
CA THR A 291 13.13 -8.15 11.62
C THR A 291 12.09 -8.76 10.69
N LEU A 292 12.43 -8.99 9.40
CA LEU A 292 11.48 -9.54 8.44
C LEU A 292 11.20 -11.03 8.67
N THR A 293 12.15 -11.80 9.19
CA THR A 293 11.89 -13.18 9.64
C THR A 293 10.83 -13.20 10.75
N HIS A 294 10.92 -12.29 11.72
CA HIS A 294 9.87 -12.15 12.74
C HIS A 294 8.55 -11.66 12.13
N SER A 295 8.60 -10.72 11.21
CA SER A 295 7.41 -10.23 10.49
C SER A 295 6.68 -11.34 9.73
N ARG A 296 7.37 -12.38 9.20
CA ARG A 296 6.73 -13.56 8.59
C ARG A 296 5.88 -14.35 9.60
N TRP A 297 6.35 -14.50 10.85
CA TRP A 297 5.56 -15.15 11.91
C TRP A 297 4.33 -14.30 12.26
N VAL A 298 4.50 -13.00 12.43
CA VAL A 298 3.37 -12.08 12.70
C VAL A 298 2.39 -12.10 11.52
N ARG A 299 2.86 -12.05 10.27
CA ARG A 299 2.02 -12.19 9.07
C ARG A 299 1.18 -13.47 9.12
N LYS A 300 1.79 -14.59 9.47
CA LYS A 300 1.09 -15.86 9.59
C LYS A 300 0.01 -15.82 10.68
N SER A 301 0.32 -15.26 11.85
CA SER A 301 -0.60 -15.21 13.00
C SER A 301 -1.86 -14.38 12.75
N ILE A 302 -1.77 -13.32 11.91
CA ILE A 302 -2.91 -12.46 11.55
C ILE A 302 -3.63 -12.89 10.26
N GLY A 303 -3.35 -14.11 9.76
CA GLY A 303 -4.02 -14.67 8.58
C GLY A 303 -3.42 -14.26 7.23
N GLY A 304 -2.26 -13.60 7.19
CA GLY A 304 -1.61 -13.10 5.96
C GLY A 304 -0.71 -14.11 5.24
N GLY A 305 -0.70 -15.38 5.63
CA GLY A 305 0.03 -16.44 4.92
C GLY A 305 -0.65 -16.79 3.60
N MET A 306 0.10 -16.80 2.51
CA MET A 306 -0.40 -17.07 1.17
C MET A 306 0.14 -18.39 0.64
N ARG A 307 -0.67 -19.12 -0.15
CA ARG A 307 -0.27 -20.40 -0.73
C ARG A 307 0.40 -20.24 -2.09
N GLN A 308 -0.24 -19.58 -3.04
CA GLN A 308 0.29 -19.39 -4.38
C GLN A 308 0.18 -17.91 -4.78
N PRO A 309 0.99 -16.99 -4.20
CA PRO A 309 0.89 -15.57 -4.50
C PRO A 309 1.55 -15.16 -5.82
N GLY A 310 2.21 -16.08 -6.52
CA GLY A 310 3.02 -15.78 -7.72
C GLY A 310 2.29 -14.94 -8.76
N PHE A 311 1.00 -15.18 -8.98
CA PHE A 311 0.24 -14.41 -9.97
C PHE A 311 0.06 -12.93 -9.59
N ILE A 312 -0.08 -12.59 -8.31
CA ILE A 312 -0.15 -11.19 -7.87
C ILE A 312 1.24 -10.55 -7.74
N THR A 313 2.24 -11.32 -7.32
CA THR A 313 3.61 -10.81 -7.19
C THR A 313 4.28 -10.60 -8.54
N ALA A 314 3.93 -11.38 -9.57
CA ALA A 314 4.32 -11.11 -10.96
C ALA A 314 3.83 -9.74 -11.44
N CYS A 315 2.57 -9.39 -11.16
CA CYS A 315 2.05 -8.04 -11.43
C CYS A 315 2.85 -6.97 -10.69
N GLY A 316 3.15 -7.22 -9.41
CA GLY A 316 3.96 -6.31 -8.60
C GLY A 316 5.34 -6.06 -9.19
N ARG A 317 5.98 -7.10 -9.73
CA ARG A 317 7.29 -6.97 -10.39
C ARG A 317 7.21 -6.10 -11.64
N VAL A 318 6.23 -6.34 -12.51
CA VAL A 318 6.01 -5.52 -13.72
C VAL A 318 5.67 -4.08 -13.34
N ALA A 319 4.86 -3.86 -12.29
CA ALA A 319 4.54 -2.53 -11.79
C ALA A 319 5.79 -1.73 -11.39
N VAL A 320 6.73 -2.37 -10.69
CA VAL A 320 8.02 -1.75 -10.34
C VAL A 320 8.86 -1.47 -11.59
N ASP A 321 8.96 -2.43 -12.50
CA ASP A 321 9.84 -2.30 -13.68
C ASP A 321 9.32 -1.30 -14.72
N GLU A 322 8.00 -1.19 -14.92
CA GLU A 322 7.41 -0.36 -15.97
C GLU A 322 6.85 0.97 -15.44
N THR A 323 6.16 0.98 -14.30
CA THR A 323 5.50 2.19 -13.80
C THR A 323 6.46 3.06 -12.99
N PHE A 324 7.20 2.49 -12.04
CA PHE A 324 8.29 3.23 -11.39
C PHE A 324 9.45 3.40 -12.35
N GLY A 325 9.91 2.32 -12.99
CA GLY A 325 10.99 2.33 -13.98
C GLY A 325 12.19 1.52 -13.55
N ARG A 326 13.01 1.15 -14.55
CA ARG A 326 14.20 0.33 -14.32
C ARG A 326 15.36 1.10 -13.71
N LYS A 327 15.40 2.42 -13.89
CA LYS A 327 16.40 3.26 -13.26
C LYS A 327 16.09 3.48 -11.78
N PRO A 328 17.11 3.51 -10.91
CA PRO A 328 16.91 3.66 -9.46
C PRO A 328 16.20 4.94 -9.03
N ASP A 329 16.23 5.98 -9.87
CA ASP A 329 15.55 7.26 -9.66
C ASP A 329 14.13 7.32 -10.26
N GLY A 330 13.66 6.24 -10.89
CA GLY A 330 12.34 6.16 -11.51
C GLY A 330 12.14 7.04 -12.74
N SER A 331 13.19 7.65 -13.29
CA SER A 331 13.08 8.66 -14.36
C SER A 331 12.57 8.11 -15.70
N ASP A 332 12.62 6.81 -15.93
CA ASP A 332 12.15 6.13 -17.14
C ASP A 332 10.78 5.46 -16.99
N GLY A 333 10.12 5.67 -15.85
CA GLY A 333 8.79 5.14 -15.57
C GLY A 333 7.64 6.11 -15.89
N LEU A 334 6.42 5.70 -15.53
CA LEU A 334 5.20 6.43 -15.85
C LEU A 334 4.79 7.45 -14.77
N LEU A 335 5.40 7.43 -13.58
CA LEU A 335 5.00 8.29 -12.46
C LEU A 335 5.22 9.78 -12.77
N LYS A 336 6.30 10.10 -13.47
CA LYS A 336 6.60 11.49 -13.87
C LYS A 336 5.48 12.13 -14.71
N ALA A 337 4.87 11.38 -15.62
CA ALA A 337 3.73 11.85 -16.40
C ALA A 337 2.52 12.19 -15.51
N SER A 338 2.32 11.44 -14.42
CA SER A 338 1.27 11.71 -13.42
C SER A 338 1.54 13.02 -12.67
N HIS A 339 2.80 13.31 -12.32
CA HIS A 339 3.20 14.57 -11.69
C HIS A 339 2.98 15.75 -12.63
N ASP A 340 3.39 15.64 -13.89
CA ASP A 340 3.19 16.68 -14.89
C ASP A 340 1.70 16.94 -15.15
N MET A 341 0.87 15.90 -15.09
CA MET A 341 -0.58 16.03 -15.16
C MET A 341 -1.15 16.76 -13.94
N ALA A 342 -0.72 16.45 -12.73
CA ALA A 342 -1.15 17.15 -11.51
C ALA A 342 -0.79 18.65 -11.56
N LYS A 343 0.41 18.98 -12.05
CA LYS A 343 0.83 20.39 -12.27
C LYS A 343 -0.01 21.11 -13.34
N LYS A 344 -0.42 20.41 -14.41
CA LYS A 344 -1.33 20.98 -15.40
C LYS A 344 -2.71 21.26 -14.80
N VAL A 345 -3.20 20.41 -13.91
CA VAL A 345 -4.45 20.64 -13.16
C VAL A 345 -4.32 21.86 -12.24
N GLU A 346 -3.22 21.97 -11.50
CA GLU A 346 -2.90 23.15 -10.69
C GLU A 346 -2.89 24.44 -11.53
N ALA A 347 -2.13 24.46 -12.63
CA ALA A 347 -2.05 25.61 -13.52
C ALA A 347 -3.41 26.01 -14.11
N LEU A 348 -4.25 25.02 -14.46
CA LEU A 348 -5.60 25.27 -14.97
C LEU A 348 -6.50 25.91 -13.91
N TRP A 349 -6.45 25.44 -12.66
CA TRP A 349 -7.24 25.95 -11.55
C TRP A 349 -6.81 27.35 -11.13
N THR A 350 -5.48 27.54 -10.92
CA THR A 350 -4.91 28.83 -10.50
C THR A 350 -5.02 29.90 -11.59
N GLY A 351 -4.91 29.52 -12.87
CA GLY A 351 -5.13 30.40 -14.02
C GLY A 351 -6.56 30.95 -14.12
N MET A 352 -7.53 30.32 -13.44
CA MET A 352 -8.91 30.83 -13.31
C MET A 352 -9.16 31.60 -11.99
N GLY A 353 -8.12 31.88 -11.20
CA GLY A 353 -8.20 32.62 -9.94
C GLY A 353 -8.36 31.75 -8.68
N GLY A 354 -8.33 30.42 -8.80
CA GLY A 354 -8.38 29.52 -7.67
C GLY A 354 -7.07 29.41 -6.90
N LYS A 355 -7.12 28.84 -5.68
CA LYS A 355 -5.94 28.57 -4.85
C LYS A 355 -5.79 27.06 -4.63
N VAL A 356 -4.60 26.61 -4.30
CA VAL A 356 -4.33 25.25 -3.83
C VAL A 356 -4.05 25.25 -2.34
N LEU A 357 -4.41 24.15 -1.64
CA LEU A 357 -4.22 23.99 -0.20
C LEU A 357 -2.79 23.57 0.15
N HIS A 358 -2.14 22.83 -0.74
CA HIS A 358 -0.78 22.32 -0.56
C HIS A 358 0.02 22.49 -1.86
N PRO A 359 1.35 22.62 -1.80
CA PRO A 359 2.20 22.57 -2.98
C PRO A 359 2.03 21.25 -3.75
N VAL A 360 1.98 21.29 -5.07
CA VAL A 360 1.90 20.08 -5.92
C VAL A 360 3.30 19.54 -6.16
N HIS A 361 3.77 18.70 -5.25
CA HIS A 361 5.10 18.05 -5.33
C HIS A 361 5.10 16.81 -6.20
N THR A 362 4.00 16.04 -6.18
CA THR A 362 3.87 14.76 -6.86
C THR A 362 2.55 14.68 -7.63
N ASN A 363 1.85 13.58 -7.52
CA ASN A 363 0.64 13.27 -8.30
C ASN A 363 -0.68 13.81 -7.73
N MET A 364 -0.65 14.61 -6.66
CA MET A 364 -1.85 15.15 -6.02
C MET A 364 -1.93 16.67 -6.14
N CYS A 365 -3.09 17.15 -6.59
CA CYS A 365 -3.46 18.57 -6.58
C CYS A 365 -4.66 18.78 -5.64
N TRP A 366 -4.46 19.53 -4.56
CA TRP A 366 -5.50 19.88 -3.62
C TRP A 366 -6.02 21.28 -3.92
N ILE A 367 -7.10 21.37 -4.74
CA ILE A 367 -7.74 22.66 -5.05
C ILE A 367 -8.55 23.15 -3.85
N ASP A 368 -8.39 24.43 -3.53
CA ASP A 368 -9.20 25.11 -2.51
C ASP A 368 -10.53 25.54 -3.12
N LEU A 369 -11.57 24.71 -2.94
CA LEU A 369 -12.92 25.01 -3.39
C LEU A 369 -13.52 26.22 -2.68
N GLY A 370 -13.08 26.53 -1.44
CA GLY A 370 -13.47 27.71 -0.71
C GLY A 370 -13.05 29.00 -1.38
N SER A 371 -11.87 29.01 -2.04
CA SER A 371 -11.38 30.17 -2.81
C SER A 371 -12.29 30.53 -3.99
N ALA A 372 -13.05 29.57 -4.50
CA ALA A 372 -14.05 29.76 -5.55
C ALA A 372 -15.50 29.76 -5.03
N LYS A 373 -15.72 29.87 -3.72
CA LYS A 373 -17.05 29.79 -3.05
C LYS A 373 -17.87 28.58 -3.50
N CYS A 374 -17.21 27.44 -3.75
CA CYS A 374 -17.85 26.20 -4.22
C CYS A 374 -17.86 25.14 -3.11
N SER A 375 -19.00 24.52 -2.86
CA SER A 375 -19.09 23.37 -1.95
C SER A 375 -18.56 22.09 -2.61
N ASN A 376 -18.09 21.12 -1.79
CA ASN A 376 -17.68 19.80 -2.26
C ASN A 376 -18.79 19.12 -3.07
N ASP A 377 -20.03 19.13 -2.59
CA ASP A 377 -21.15 18.45 -3.25
C ASP A 377 -21.44 19.05 -4.63
N ARG A 378 -21.36 20.40 -4.75
CA ARG A 378 -21.50 21.06 -6.05
C ARG A 378 -20.38 20.66 -7.00
N PHE A 379 -19.15 20.65 -6.53
CA PHE A 379 -17.99 20.26 -7.34
C PHE A 379 -18.10 18.80 -7.84
N ILE A 380 -18.44 17.87 -6.93
CA ILE A 380 -18.65 16.44 -7.28
C ILE A 380 -19.75 16.29 -8.33
N ARG A 381 -20.89 16.99 -8.17
CA ARG A 381 -21.99 16.96 -9.14
C ARG A 381 -21.53 17.45 -10.53
N LEU A 382 -20.89 18.62 -10.60
CA LEU A 382 -20.38 19.18 -11.85
C LEU A 382 -19.35 18.26 -12.53
N SER A 383 -18.47 17.64 -11.72
CA SER A 383 -17.51 16.66 -12.22
C SER A 383 -18.21 15.44 -12.82
N LYS A 384 -19.22 14.90 -12.13
CA LYS A 384 -20.03 13.77 -12.62
C LYS A 384 -20.76 14.08 -13.91
N GLU A 385 -21.35 15.28 -14.04
CA GLU A 385 -21.99 15.76 -15.27
C GLU A 385 -21.00 15.85 -16.44
N ALA A 386 -19.73 16.14 -16.15
CA ALA A 386 -18.65 16.13 -17.13
C ALA A 386 -18.05 14.74 -17.39
N GLY A 387 -18.58 13.67 -16.75
CA GLY A 387 -18.08 12.30 -16.86
C GLY A 387 -16.76 12.07 -16.13
N LEU A 388 -16.45 12.85 -15.08
CA LEU A 388 -15.28 12.68 -14.21
C LEU A 388 -15.71 12.17 -12.83
N ASN A 389 -14.95 11.25 -12.26
CA ASN A 389 -15.10 10.83 -10.86
C ASN A 389 -14.17 11.63 -9.96
N THR A 390 -14.74 12.35 -9.00
CA THR A 390 -14.02 13.10 -7.96
C THR A 390 -14.69 12.90 -6.60
N SER A 391 -13.96 13.10 -5.51
CA SER A 391 -14.49 13.05 -4.13
C SER A 391 -14.40 14.41 -3.42
N GLY A 392 -14.19 15.49 -4.17
CA GLY A 392 -13.99 16.85 -3.67
C GLY A 392 -12.75 17.51 -4.26
N GLY A 393 -12.17 18.48 -3.57
CA GLY A 393 -11.03 19.26 -4.04
C GLY A 393 -9.70 18.50 -4.09
N ARG A 394 -9.61 17.27 -3.56
CA ARG A 394 -8.44 16.41 -3.71
C ARG A 394 -8.50 15.68 -5.06
N LEU A 395 -7.66 16.11 -6.00
CA LEU A 395 -7.55 15.52 -7.33
C LEU A 395 -6.23 14.75 -7.44
N VAL A 396 -6.31 13.45 -7.73
CA VAL A 396 -5.14 12.58 -7.84
C VAL A 396 -4.96 12.14 -9.29
N ALA A 397 -3.82 12.48 -9.87
CA ALA A 397 -3.42 11.98 -11.17
C ALA A 397 -2.69 10.65 -11.02
N HIS A 398 -2.88 9.75 -11.96
CA HIS A 398 -2.13 8.51 -12.11
C HIS A 398 -1.89 8.25 -13.60
N TYR A 399 -1.10 7.22 -13.95
CA TYR A 399 -0.68 7.03 -15.33
C TYR A 399 -1.84 6.93 -16.33
N GLN A 400 -2.99 6.33 -15.95
CA GLN A 400 -4.16 6.23 -16.82
C GLN A 400 -4.84 7.60 -17.04
N ILE A 401 -4.86 8.45 -16.02
CA ILE A 401 -5.28 9.85 -16.15
C ILE A 401 -4.30 10.61 -17.05
N ALA A 402 -2.99 10.43 -16.89
CA ALA A 402 -1.98 11.10 -17.70
C ALA A 402 -2.04 10.67 -19.18
N GLN A 403 -2.29 9.38 -19.46
CA GLN A 403 -2.49 8.86 -20.81
C GLN A 403 -3.72 9.45 -21.51
N ASN A 404 -4.76 9.82 -20.75
CA ASN A 404 -5.98 10.47 -21.23
C ASN A 404 -6.00 11.98 -20.94
N GLY A 405 -4.83 12.59 -20.76
CA GLY A 405 -4.66 13.90 -20.16
C GLY A 405 -5.37 15.04 -20.88
N GLU A 406 -5.42 15.05 -22.22
CA GLU A 406 -6.09 16.11 -23.00
C GLU A 406 -7.61 16.11 -22.76
N ASP A 407 -8.26 14.95 -22.78
CA ASP A 407 -9.70 14.84 -22.51
C ASP A 407 -10.02 15.22 -21.05
N VAL A 408 -9.22 14.72 -20.09
CA VAL A 408 -9.37 15.07 -18.67
C VAL A 408 -9.24 16.59 -18.45
N LEU A 409 -8.21 17.25 -19.00
CA LEU A 409 -8.03 18.69 -18.86
C LEU A 409 -9.15 19.48 -19.53
N ARG A 410 -9.63 19.02 -20.69
CA ARG A 410 -10.78 19.64 -21.39
C ARG A 410 -12.04 19.59 -20.51
N ARG A 411 -12.34 18.44 -19.90
CA ARG A 411 -13.47 18.25 -18.98
C ARG A 411 -13.31 19.10 -17.71
N LEU A 412 -12.13 19.06 -17.07
CA LEU A 412 -11.85 19.87 -15.90
C LEU A 412 -11.98 21.37 -16.18
N ARG A 413 -11.55 21.86 -17.35
CA ARG A 413 -11.75 23.25 -17.78
C ARG A 413 -13.23 23.60 -17.78
N GLY A 414 -14.09 22.76 -18.33
CA GLY A 414 -15.55 22.96 -18.32
C GLY A 414 -16.14 22.99 -16.91
N VAL A 415 -15.68 22.07 -16.01
CA VAL A 415 -16.09 22.05 -14.60
C VAL A 415 -15.65 23.32 -13.88
N PHE A 416 -14.39 23.72 -14.00
CA PHE A 416 -13.84 24.90 -13.33
C PHE A 416 -14.52 26.18 -13.82
N SER A 417 -14.76 26.32 -15.13
CA SER A 417 -15.52 27.47 -15.67
C SER A 417 -16.90 27.58 -15.02
N LYS A 418 -17.64 26.47 -14.85
CA LYS A 418 -18.95 26.46 -14.17
C LYS A 418 -18.85 26.77 -12.67
N VAL A 419 -17.74 26.40 -12.03
CA VAL A 419 -17.48 26.71 -10.62
C VAL A 419 -17.35 28.23 -10.44
N PHE A 420 -16.54 28.88 -11.26
CA PHE A 420 -16.27 30.32 -11.16
C PHE A 420 -17.42 31.19 -11.69
N ALA A 421 -18.14 30.78 -12.74
CA ALA A 421 -19.26 31.53 -13.31
C ALA A 421 -20.44 31.74 -12.35
N ALA A 422 -20.59 30.92 -11.30
CA ALA A 422 -21.67 31.05 -10.32
C ALA A 422 -21.20 31.75 -9.04
N SER A 423 -20.02 32.33 -9.03
CA SER A 423 -19.46 33.12 -7.91
C SER A 423 -19.78 34.62 -8.05
N GLU A 424 -20.41 34.99 -9.17
CA GLU A 424 -21.00 36.32 -9.41
C GLU A 424 -22.48 36.33 -8.96
#